data_10e349f01a6ca1d86efdbb2a6eb050ca
#
_entry.id   10e349f01a6ca1d86efdbb2a6eb050ca
#
_cell.length_a   1.000
_cell.length_b   1.000
_cell.length_c   1.000
_cell.angle_alpha   90.00
_cell.angle_beta   90.00
_cell.angle_gamma   90.00
#
_symmetry.space_group_name_H-M   'P 1'
#
loop_
_entity.id
_entity.type
_entity.pdbx_description
1 polymer ?
#
loop_
_entity_poly.entity_id
_entity_poly.type
_entity_poly.pdbx_seq_one_letter_code
_entity_poly.pdbx_strand_id
1 'polypeptide(L)'
;MYHTDTPPRRIHCYDFDAASGAISNQTVLLRTERGCFPDGSTVDAKGYIWSAQWAASRVVRYSPEGEIDFILPLPVSHPTCAAFGRPDLNMLFITTAYQGMMPEAREAEPEAGNLFIFQTDITGIADPLFRPIDLSRSRIG
;
A
#
# COMPACT_ATOMS: atom_id res chain seq x y z
N MET A 1 -11.77 2.83 -6.74
CA MET A 1 -10.34 3.22 -6.56
C MET A 1 -10.10 3.64 -5.12
N TYR A 2 -8.95 3.28 -4.55
CA TYR A 2 -8.57 3.69 -3.19
C TYR A 2 -7.45 4.72 -3.24
N HIS A 3 -7.41 5.62 -2.28
CA HIS A 3 -6.37 6.63 -2.12
C HIS A 3 -6.03 6.81 -0.64
N THR A 4 -4.76 6.68 -0.32
CA THR A 4 -4.24 6.89 1.03
C THR A 4 -3.86 8.34 1.24
N ASP A 5 -4.39 8.95 2.30
CA ASP A 5 -4.07 10.31 2.75
C ASP A 5 -3.43 10.21 4.14
N THR A 6 -2.09 10.19 4.15
CA THR A 6 -1.27 9.84 5.31
C THR A 6 -1.45 10.78 6.50
N PRO A 7 -1.31 12.13 6.37
CA PRO A 7 -1.36 13.02 7.52
C PRO A 7 -2.70 12.98 8.29
N PRO A 8 -3.88 13.00 7.63
CA PRO A 8 -5.16 12.87 8.32
C PRO A 8 -5.52 11.43 8.67
N ARG A 9 -4.66 10.46 8.34
CA ARG A 9 -4.81 9.03 8.62
C ARG A 9 -6.10 8.44 8.03
N ARG A 10 -6.31 8.65 6.72
CA ARG A 10 -7.51 8.20 6.01
C ARG A 10 -7.16 7.35 4.80
N ILE A 11 -8.01 6.38 4.54
CA ILE A 11 -8.08 5.74 3.23
C ILE A 11 -9.43 6.13 2.64
N HIS A 12 -9.39 6.72 1.46
CA HIS A 12 -10.57 7.14 0.69
C HIS A 12 -10.92 6.09 -0.36
N CYS A 13 -12.21 5.95 -0.62
CA CYS A 13 -12.75 5.20 -1.74
C CYS A 13 -13.41 6.16 -2.73
N TYR A 14 -13.27 5.85 -4.02
CA TYR A 14 -13.86 6.59 -5.14
C TYR A 14 -14.45 5.63 -6.14
N ASP A 15 -15.52 6.05 -6.81
CA ASP A 15 -15.89 5.46 -8.08
C ASP A 15 -14.86 5.86 -9.15
N PHE A 16 -14.46 4.90 -9.96
CA PHE A 16 -13.45 5.09 -11.00
C PHE A 16 -13.95 4.58 -12.35
N ASP A 17 -14.01 5.48 -13.31
CA ASP A 17 -14.30 5.12 -14.70
C ASP A 17 -12.98 4.83 -15.44
N ALA A 18 -12.73 3.57 -15.72
CA ALA A 18 -11.51 3.14 -16.40
C ALA A 18 -11.40 3.62 -17.85
N ALA A 19 -12.53 3.99 -18.51
CA ALA A 19 -12.52 4.45 -19.89
C ALA A 19 -12.08 5.92 -20.00
N SER A 20 -12.56 6.76 -19.09
CA SER A 20 -12.26 8.21 -19.07
C SER A 20 -11.16 8.60 -18.09
N GLY A 21 -10.83 7.73 -17.12
CA GLY A 21 -9.96 8.05 -15.99
C GLY A 21 -10.63 8.94 -14.93
N ALA A 22 -11.92 9.21 -15.05
CA ALA A 22 -12.63 10.07 -14.12
C ALA A 22 -12.83 9.39 -12.75
N ILE A 23 -12.70 10.19 -11.68
CA ILE A 23 -13.00 9.78 -10.30
C ILE A 23 -14.20 10.58 -9.79
N SER A 24 -15.07 9.94 -9.01
CA SER A 24 -16.26 10.56 -8.41
C SER A 24 -16.61 9.90 -7.07
N ASN A 25 -17.62 10.43 -6.39
CA ASN A 25 -18.22 9.87 -5.18
C ASN A 25 -17.20 9.54 -4.08
N GLN A 26 -16.32 10.51 -3.78
CA GLN A 26 -15.34 10.37 -2.69
C GLN A 26 -16.02 10.09 -1.35
N THR A 27 -15.58 9.01 -0.70
CA THR A 27 -15.96 8.66 0.66
C THR A 27 -14.73 8.35 1.50
N VAL A 28 -14.83 8.51 2.82
CA VAL A 28 -13.80 8.00 3.74
C VAL A 28 -14.16 6.56 4.06
N LEU A 29 -13.36 5.62 3.54
CA LEU A 29 -13.55 4.20 3.82
C LEU A 29 -13.21 3.88 5.27
N LEU A 30 -12.03 4.31 5.73
CA LEU A 30 -11.59 4.09 7.10
C LEU A 30 -10.64 5.19 7.59
N ARG A 31 -10.43 5.19 8.91
CA ARG A 31 -9.38 5.98 9.59
C ARG A 31 -8.53 5.02 10.41
N THR A 32 -7.22 5.16 10.29
CA THR A 32 -6.30 4.41 11.14
C THR A 32 -6.24 4.99 12.56
N GLU A 33 -5.81 4.21 13.52
CA GLU A 33 -5.63 4.61 14.91
C GLU A 33 -4.65 5.79 15.04
N ARG A 34 -4.76 6.49 16.18
CA ARG A 34 -3.83 7.59 16.47
C ARG A 34 -2.39 7.06 16.57
N GLY A 35 -1.46 7.69 15.84
CA GLY A 35 -0.06 7.27 15.78
C GLY A 35 0.23 6.24 14.68
N CYS A 36 -0.78 5.68 14.03
CA CYS A 36 -0.63 4.75 12.91
C CYS A 36 -0.94 5.48 11.60
N PHE A 37 0.06 5.69 10.77
CA PHE A 37 -0.09 6.45 9.53
C PHE A 37 -0.17 5.47 8.34
N PRO A 38 -1.29 5.42 7.61
CA PRO A 38 -1.37 4.59 6.41
C PRO A 38 -0.43 5.17 5.36
N ASP A 39 0.36 4.30 4.73
CA ASP A 39 1.32 4.63 3.69
C ASP A 39 1.00 3.81 2.43
N GLY A 40 1.98 3.29 1.69
CA GLY A 40 1.74 2.54 0.49
C GLY A 40 0.81 1.33 0.69
N SER A 41 -0.03 1.09 -0.30
CA SER A 41 -1.08 0.05 -0.23
C SER A 41 -1.21 -0.69 -1.55
N THR A 42 -1.66 -1.94 -1.48
CA THR A 42 -2.05 -2.76 -2.63
C THR A 42 -3.39 -3.42 -2.39
N VAL A 43 -4.01 -3.93 -3.45
CA VAL A 43 -5.31 -4.63 -3.37
C VAL A 43 -5.13 -6.08 -3.80
N ASP A 44 -5.74 -7.01 -3.08
CA ASP A 44 -5.74 -8.42 -3.46
C ASP A 44 -6.92 -8.80 -4.38
N ALA A 45 -6.90 -10.03 -4.90
CA ALA A 45 -7.90 -10.53 -5.83
C ALA A 45 -9.32 -10.61 -5.25
N LYS A 46 -9.47 -10.51 -3.92
CA LYS A 46 -10.78 -10.45 -3.24
C LYS A 46 -11.24 -9.01 -2.99
N GLY A 47 -10.46 -7.99 -3.43
CA GLY A 47 -10.78 -6.59 -3.24
C GLY A 47 -10.36 -6.01 -1.88
N TYR A 48 -9.64 -6.78 -1.05
CA TYR A 48 -9.14 -6.32 0.24
C TYR A 48 -7.90 -5.46 0.06
N ILE A 49 -7.74 -4.46 0.94
CA ILE A 49 -6.64 -3.51 0.89
C ILE A 49 -5.56 -3.92 1.89
N TRP A 50 -4.33 -4.09 1.42
CA TRP A 50 -3.14 -4.26 2.27
C TRP A 50 -2.44 -2.93 2.41
N SER A 51 -2.47 -2.35 3.61
CA SER A 51 -1.92 -1.03 3.90
C SER A 51 -0.73 -1.13 4.85
N ALA A 52 0.44 -0.68 4.40
CA ALA A 52 1.57 -0.44 5.29
C ALA A 52 1.21 0.70 6.25
N GLN A 53 1.53 0.52 7.54
CA GLN A 53 1.24 1.52 8.56
C GLN A 53 2.52 2.03 9.19
N TRP A 54 2.98 3.16 8.70
CA TRP A 54 4.13 3.89 9.25
C TRP A 54 3.93 4.19 10.74
N ALA A 55 4.99 4.00 11.53
CA ALA A 55 5.03 4.14 12.98
C ALA A 55 4.16 3.12 13.76
N ALA A 56 3.73 2.03 13.11
CA ALA A 56 2.88 1.03 13.74
C ALA A 56 3.38 -0.41 13.61
N SER A 57 4.57 -0.64 13.04
CA SER A 57 5.24 -1.95 12.93
C SER A 57 4.34 -3.03 12.32
N ARG A 58 3.52 -2.68 11.32
CA ARG A 58 2.55 -3.64 10.76
C ARG A 58 2.10 -3.28 9.34
N VAL A 59 1.66 -4.30 8.61
CA VAL A 59 0.77 -4.18 7.46
C VAL A 59 -0.60 -4.67 7.88
N VAL A 60 -1.66 -3.95 7.54
CA VAL A 60 -3.04 -4.33 7.87
C VAL A 60 -3.80 -4.63 6.59
N ARG A 61 -4.50 -5.75 6.59
CA ARG A 61 -5.46 -6.12 5.56
C ARG A 61 -6.85 -5.67 5.98
N TYR A 62 -7.49 -4.84 5.16
CA TYR A 62 -8.84 -4.34 5.38
C TYR A 62 -9.80 -4.92 4.35
N SER A 63 -11.02 -5.22 4.77
CA SER A 63 -12.10 -5.59 3.86
C SER A 63 -12.51 -4.41 2.96
N PRO A 64 -13.27 -4.65 1.88
CA PRO A 64 -13.84 -3.58 1.05
C PRO A 64 -14.75 -2.59 1.83
N GLU A 65 -15.27 -3.00 2.98
CA GLU A 65 -16.07 -2.20 3.90
C GLU A 65 -15.21 -1.41 4.90
N GLY A 66 -13.88 -1.62 4.91
CA GLY A 66 -12.93 -0.93 5.79
C GLY A 66 -12.71 -1.60 7.15
N GLU A 67 -13.16 -2.83 7.33
CA GLU A 67 -12.97 -3.60 8.56
C GLU A 67 -11.61 -4.32 8.56
N ILE A 68 -10.97 -4.45 9.73
CA ILE A 68 -9.71 -5.19 9.86
C ILE A 68 -10.00 -6.69 9.71
N ASP A 69 -9.36 -7.31 8.71
CA ASP A 69 -9.41 -8.75 8.46
C ASP A 69 -8.17 -9.45 9.02
N PHE A 70 -6.98 -8.87 8.80
CA PHE A 70 -5.72 -9.46 9.22
C PHE A 70 -4.68 -8.40 9.53
N ILE A 71 -3.84 -8.65 10.54
CA ILE A 71 -2.70 -7.81 10.90
C ILE A 71 -1.43 -8.63 10.77
N LEU A 72 -0.51 -8.17 9.92
CA LEU A 72 0.84 -8.73 9.76
C LEU A 72 1.82 -7.86 10.56
N PRO A 73 2.33 -8.32 11.71
CA PRO A 73 3.33 -7.59 12.47
C PRO A 73 4.69 -7.62 11.76
N LEU A 74 5.46 -6.56 11.92
CA LEU A 74 6.83 -6.43 11.41
C LEU A 74 7.79 -6.09 12.55
N PRO A 75 9.06 -6.51 12.47
CA PRO A 75 10.07 -6.24 13.50
C PRO A 75 10.61 -4.81 13.45
N VAL A 76 10.11 -3.97 12.55
CA VAL A 76 10.55 -2.58 12.33
C VAL A 76 9.35 -1.63 12.32
N SER A 77 9.54 -0.40 12.81
CA SER A 77 8.46 0.56 13.05
C SER A 77 7.91 1.21 11.79
N HIS A 78 8.70 1.29 10.70
CA HIS A 78 8.37 2.09 9.53
C HIS A 78 8.18 1.27 8.23
N PRO A 79 7.15 0.40 8.12
CA PRO A 79 6.77 -0.14 6.82
C PRO A 79 6.23 0.98 5.93
N THR A 80 6.61 0.96 4.63
CA THR A 80 6.31 2.05 3.70
C THR A 80 5.36 1.65 2.58
N CYS A 81 5.51 0.45 2.03
CA CYS A 81 4.66 -0.02 0.95
C CYS A 81 4.56 -1.54 0.97
N ALA A 82 3.46 -2.06 0.48
CA ALA A 82 3.25 -3.47 0.23
C ALA A 82 2.87 -3.69 -1.24
N ALA A 83 3.40 -4.76 -1.86
CA ALA A 83 3.07 -5.14 -3.23
C ALA A 83 3.11 -6.66 -3.39
N PHE A 84 2.17 -7.22 -4.15
CA PHE A 84 2.22 -8.62 -4.50
C PHE A 84 3.19 -8.87 -5.65
N GLY A 85 3.89 -10.00 -5.59
CA GLY A 85 4.85 -10.39 -6.61
C GLY A 85 4.95 -11.88 -6.79
N ARG A 86 5.91 -12.30 -7.65
CA ARG A 86 6.06 -13.65 -8.18
C ARG A 86 4.98 -14.00 -9.22
N PRO A 87 5.18 -15.03 -10.05
CA PRO A 87 4.20 -15.41 -11.07
C PRO A 87 2.81 -15.71 -10.52
N ASP A 88 2.74 -16.29 -9.32
CA ASP A 88 1.48 -16.67 -8.66
C ASP A 88 0.87 -15.53 -7.84
N LEU A 89 1.54 -14.38 -7.74
CA LEU A 89 1.11 -13.20 -6.96
C LEU A 89 0.70 -13.55 -5.52
N ASN A 90 1.37 -14.51 -4.90
CA ASN A 90 1.09 -14.99 -3.55
C ASN A 90 2.21 -14.66 -2.55
N MET A 91 3.13 -13.79 -2.94
CA MET A 91 4.16 -13.24 -2.06
C MET A 91 3.96 -11.74 -1.92
N LEU A 92 3.84 -11.28 -0.69
CA LEU A 92 3.77 -9.86 -0.36
C LEU A 92 5.19 -9.35 -0.06
N PHE A 93 5.66 -8.40 -0.84
CA PHE A 93 6.91 -7.68 -0.65
C PHE A 93 6.61 -6.39 0.08
N ILE A 94 7.33 -6.14 1.19
CA ILE A 94 7.08 -5.01 2.06
C ILE A 94 8.36 -4.21 2.19
N THR A 95 8.34 -2.98 1.70
CA THR A 95 9.46 -2.04 1.90
C THR A 95 9.34 -1.35 3.24
N THR A 96 10.49 -1.01 3.82
CA THR A 96 10.57 -0.31 5.10
C THR A 96 11.56 0.84 5.02
N ALA A 97 11.57 1.73 5.99
CA ALA A 97 12.48 2.86 6.04
C ALA A 97 13.10 3.04 7.43
N TYR A 98 14.25 3.69 7.47
CA TYR A 98 14.87 4.23 8.68
C TYR A 98 14.87 5.77 8.69
N GLN A 99 14.21 6.38 7.73
CA GLN A 99 14.12 7.83 7.60
C GLN A 99 13.45 8.45 8.84
N GLY A 100 14.08 9.48 9.41
CA GLY A 100 13.58 10.17 10.59
C GLY A 100 13.79 9.42 11.93
N MET A 101 14.40 8.25 11.92
CA MET A 101 14.77 7.53 13.13
C MET A 101 15.98 8.18 13.80
N MET A 102 15.90 8.35 15.11
CA MET A 102 17.06 8.74 15.94
C MET A 102 18.10 7.59 15.95
N PRO A 103 19.39 7.88 16.15
CA PRO A 103 20.44 6.85 16.15
C PRO A 103 20.14 5.66 17.04
N GLU A 104 19.66 5.90 18.27
CA GLU A 104 19.34 4.88 19.25
C GLU A 104 18.20 3.96 18.79
N ALA A 105 17.17 4.55 18.16
CA ALA A 105 16.06 3.80 17.59
C ALA A 105 16.51 2.94 16.40
N ARG A 106 17.44 3.45 15.59
CA ARG A 106 18.01 2.73 14.45
C ARG A 106 18.90 1.55 14.91
N GLU A 107 19.63 1.71 16.00
CA GLU A 107 20.38 0.61 16.62
C GLU A 107 19.46 -0.47 17.18
N ALA A 108 18.31 -0.10 17.72
CA ALA A 108 17.30 -1.03 18.22
C ALA A 108 16.54 -1.76 17.10
N GLU A 109 16.49 -1.18 15.89
CA GLU A 109 15.81 -1.74 14.72
C GLU A 109 16.81 -1.91 13.54
N PRO A 110 17.79 -2.82 13.63
CA PRO A 110 18.86 -2.95 12.62
C PRO A 110 18.33 -3.38 11.23
N GLU A 111 17.14 -3.94 11.17
CA GLU A 111 16.48 -4.33 9.91
C GLU A 111 15.63 -3.21 9.29
N ALA A 112 15.54 -2.03 9.89
CA ALA A 112 14.86 -0.88 9.31
C ALA A 112 15.52 -0.48 7.99
N GLY A 113 14.71 -0.33 6.93
CA GLY A 113 15.15 -0.08 5.56
C GLY A 113 15.33 -1.34 4.72
N ASN A 114 15.16 -2.53 5.29
CA ASN A 114 15.17 -3.78 4.54
C ASN A 114 13.85 -4.02 3.79
N LEU A 115 13.90 -4.95 2.84
CA LEU A 115 12.75 -5.52 2.16
C LEU A 115 12.34 -6.80 2.89
N PHE A 116 11.10 -6.84 3.37
CA PHE A 116 10.50 -8.04 3.95
C PHE A 116 9.64 -8.79 2.94
N ILE A 117 9.57 -10.10 3.10
CA ILE A 117 8.77 -10.97 2.24
C ILE A 117 7.87 -11.83 3.12
N PHE A 118 6.59 -11.82 2.81
CA PHE A 118 5.57 -12.64 3.47
C PHE A 118 4.89 -13.54 2.46
N GLN A 119 4.98 -14.86 2.67
CA GLN A 119 4.25 -15.86 1.88
C GLN A 119 2.82 -15.94 2.38
N THR A 120 1.85 -15.88 1.49
CA THR A 120 0.42 -15.94 1.81
C THR A 120 -0.34 -16.86 0.86
N ASP A 121 -1.48 -17.36 1.30
CA ASP A 121 -2.44 -18.10 0.46
C ASP A 121 -3.38 -17.15 -0.31
N ILE A 122 -3.20 -15.83 -0.15
CA ILE A 122 -3.99 -14.81 -0.81
C ILE A 122 -3.26 -14.38 -2.08
N THR A 123 -4.00 -14.32 -3.19
CA THR A 123 -3.48 -13.89 -4.48
C THR A 123 -3.68 -12.39 -4.68
N GLY A 124 -2.66 -11.69 -5.11
CA GLY A 124 -2.74 -10.28 -5.52
C GLY A 124 -3.36 -10.09 -6.90
N ILE A 125 -3.42 -8.83 -7.33
CA ILE A 125 -3.82 -8.45 -8.69
C ILE A 125 -2.55 -8.04 -9.44
N ALA A 126 -2.38 -8.55 -10.68
CA ALA A 126 -1.28 -8.11 -11.52
C ALA A 126 -1.43 -6.64 -11.92
N ASP A 127 -0.38 -5.86 -11.71
CA ASP A 127 -0.35 -4.48 -12.17
C ASP A 127 -0.42 -4.42 -13.72
N PRO A 128 -1.12 -3.42 -14.28
CA PRO A 128 -1.15 -3.23 -15.72
C PRO A 128 0.26 -2.89 -16.23
N LEU A 129 0.64 -3.51 -17.35
CA LEU A 129 1.93 -3.25 -17.98
C LEU A 129 1.96 -1.81 -18.52
N PHE A 130 3.07 -1.11 -18.26
CA PHE A 130 3.33 0.17 -18.88
C PHE A 130 3.42 0.01 -20.41
N ARG A 131 2.62 0.78 -21.14
CA ARG A 131 2.70 0.88 -22.59
C ARG A 131 3.27 2.25 -22.96
N PRO A 132 4.49 2.34 -23.50
CA PRO A 132 5.03 3.61 -23.95
C PRO A 132 4.12 4.21 -25.03
N ILE A 133 3.84 5.50 -24.92
CA ILE A 133 3.16 6.24 -25.96
C ILE A 133 4.19 6.45 -27.10
N ASP A 134 3.84 6.08 -28.32
CA ASP A 134 4.64 6.40 -29.50
C ASP A 134 4.54 7.91 -29.80
N LEU A 135 5.48 8.66 -29.26
CA LEU A 135 5.57 10.12 -29.45
C LEU A 135 5.95 10.49 -30.89
N SER A 136 6.39 9.56 -31.73
CA SER A 136 6.74 9.86 -33.12
C SER A 136 5.53 10.27 -33.96
N ARG A 137 4.31 9.97 -33.49
CA ARG A 137 3.04 10.35 -34.11
C ARG A 137 2.38 11.60 -33.51
N SER A 138 2.93 12.14 -32.45
CA SER A 138 2.43 13.37 -31.82
C SER A 138 2.94 14.57 -32.61
N ARG A 139 2.16 15.08 -33.56
CA ARG A 139 2.38 16.41 -34.10
C ARG A 139 1.95 17.41 -33.03
N ILE A 140 2.91 18.10 -32.44
CA ILE A 140 2.62 19.31 -31.65
C ILE A 140 2.27 20.36 -32.73
N GLY A 141 0.99 20.69 -32.85
CA GLY A 141 0.48 21.79 -33.66
C GLY A 141 0.51 23.09 -32.87
#